data_7f2308411858ad2442101cbe009da0b6
#
_entry.id   7f2308411858ad2442101cbe009da0b6
#
_cell.length_a   1.000
_cell.length_b   1.000
_cell.length_c   1.000
_cell.angle_alpha   90.00
_cell.angle_beta   90.00
_cell.angle_gamma   90.00
#
_symmetry.space_group_name_H-M   'P 1'
#
loop_
_entity.id
_entity.type
_entity.pdbx_description
1 polymer ?
#
loop_
_entity_poly.entity_id
_entity_poly.type
_entity_poly.pdbx_seq_one_letter_code
_entity_poly.pdbx_strand_id
1 'polypeptide(L)'
;EQKGWLNNSDTYRAKDSGVYGRMYRLINQYNPTTGQFGLANTPEARNSYLREAEMRNTDWFDVLFSNNVTQNHSVSITSGSEKSSFYASLSAMSDPGWYKQSEVKRYTANLNTSYNIYKNLSINLISNASYRKQKAPGTLNSEVNAASGEVTRQFDINPYSYALNTSRALDPTVNYIANYAPFNILHELDNNYMDLNVADVKFQGELKWKVLPELELSALGAIRYQSSSQEHHIKDNSNQATAYRTGMDDATIRAKNDLLY
;
A
#
# COMPACT_ATOMS: atom_id res chain seq x y z
N GLU A 1 10.65 10.07 31.06
CA GLU A 1 9.40 10.04 30.24
C GLU A 1 8.15 9.90 31.11
N GLN A 2 8.13 8.92 32.03
CA GLN A 2 6.96 8.63 32.86
C GLN A 2 6.55 9.76 33.80
N LYS A 3 7.49 10.49 34.36
CA LYS A 3 7.22 11.63 35.26
C LYS A 3 6.67 12.85 34.52
N GLY A 4 7.08 13.07 33.28
CA GLY A 4 6.57 14.14 32.46
C GLY A 4 5.09 13.94 32.06
N TRP A 5 4.66 12.71 31.90
CA TRP A 5 3.29 12.38 31.53
C TRP A 5 2.29 12.57 32.67
N LEU A 6 2.71 12.29 33.88
CA LEU A 6 1.87 12.46 35.08
C LEU A 6 1.64 13.94 35.44
N ASN A 7 2.57 14.82 35.08
CA ASN A 7 2.53 16.22 35.47
C ASN A 7 1.87 17.16 34.45
N ASN A 8 1.58 16.69 33.23
CA ASN A 8 1.05 17.53 32.15
C ASN A 8 -0.20 16.91 31.49
N SER A 9 -1.15 16.46 32.33
CA SER A 9 -2.32 15.71 31.90
C SER A 9 -3.20 16.44 30.90
N ASP A 10 -3.25 17.78 30.92
CA ASP A 10 -4.23 18.55 30.14
C ASP A 10 -3.74 18.93 28.74
N THR A 11 -2.43 18.92 28.52
CA THR A 11 -1.85 19.26 27.21
C THR A 11 -1.32 18.04 26.44
N TYR A 12 -1.25 16.89 27.08
CA TYR A 12 -0.61 15.71 26.51
C TYR A 12 -1.61 14.70 25.98
N ARG A 13 -1.80 14.69 24.67
CA ARG A 13 -2.64 13.68 24.00
C ARG A 13 -2.16 12.25 24.20
N ALA A 14 -0.92 12.07 24.61
CA ALA A 14 -0.31 10.76 24.88
C ALA A 14 -0.73 10.11 26.20
N LYS A 15 -1.43 10.82 27.11
CA LYS A 15 -1.90 10.23 28.38
C LYS A 15 -2.78 9.00 28.20
N ASP A 16 -3.51 8.94 27.06
CA ASP A 16 -4.41 7.85 26.73
C ASP A 16 -3.75 6.80 25.81
N SER A 17 -2.52 7.06 25.35
CA SER A 17 -1.76 6.18 24.45
C SER A 17 -0.73 5.33 25.18
N GLY A 18 -0.17 4.35 24.47
CA GLY A 18 0.89 3.49 24.98
C GLY A 18 0.48 2.59 26.14
N VAL A 19 1.49 2.08 26.84
CA VAL A 19 1.33 1.13 27.96
C VAL A 19 0.54 1.74 29.11
N TYR A 20 0.84 2.99 29.47
CA TYR A 20 0.15 3.68 30.57
C TYR A 20 -1.33 3.94 30.26
N GLY A 21 -1.62 4.50 29.09
CA GLY A 21 -2.99 4.75 28.70
C GLY A 21 -3.83 3.48 28.66
N ARG A 22 -3.24 2.37 28.18
CA ARG A 22 -3.89 1.08 28.21
C ARG A 22 -4.11 0.57 29.64
N MET A 23 -3.12 0.70 30.54
CA MET A 23 -3.26 0.34 31.94
C MET A 23 -4.44 1.06 32.60
N TYR A 24 -4.54 2.38 32.44
CA TYR A 24 -5.62 3.17 33.02
C TYR A 24 -6.99 2.83 32.42
N ARG A 25 -7.05 2.51 31.14
CA ARG A 25 -8.29 2.02 30.55
C ARG A 25 -8.73 0.69 31.13
N LEU A 26 -7.83 -0.25 31.28
CA LEU A 26 -8.13 -1.56 31.88
C LEU A 26 -8.63 -1.44 33.31
N ILE A 27 -8.07 -0.53 34.11
CA ILE A 27 -8.54 -0.25 35.48
C ILE A 27 -9.97 0.29 35.48
N ASN A 28 -10.37 1.06 34.47
CA ASN A 28 -11.70 1.68 34.37
C ASN A 28 -12.67 0.87 33.52
N GLN A 29 -12.24 -0.19 32.87
CA GLN A 29 -13.06 -1.03 32.00
C GLN A 29 -13.69 -2.18 32.80
N TYR A 30 -14.94 -1.99 33.19
CA TYR A 30 -15.74 -3.04 33.84
C TYR A 30 -16.33 -3.99 32.79
N ASN A 31 -16.14 -5.30 33.02
CA ASN A 31 -16.77 -6.33 32.21
C ASN A 31 -18.02 -6.89 32.92
N PRO A 32 -19.23 -6.61 32.46
CA PRO A 32 -20.45 -7.05 33.12
C PRO A 32 -20.65 -8.57 33.10
N THR A 33 -20.01 -9.25 32.13
CA THR A 33 -20.12 -10.71 32.02
C THR A 33 -19.27 -11.43 33.08
N THR A 34 -18.10 -10.90 33.38
CA THR A 34 -17.19 -11.51 34.38
C THR A 34 -17.32 -10.87 35.76
N GLY A 35 -17.98 -9.72 35.87
CA GLY A 35 -18.09 -8.94 37.09
C GLY A 35 -16.76 -8.30 37.56
N GLN A 36 -15.78 -8.21 36.67
CA GLN A 36 -14.44 -7.75 36.99
C GLN A 36 -14.01 -6.58 36.11
N PHE A 37 -13.09 -5.77 36.64
CA PHE A 37 -12.35 -4.81 35.83
C PHE A 37 -11.24 -5.52 35.05
N GLY A 38 -10.83 -4.94 33.90
CA GLY A 38 -9.76 -5.48 33.07
C GLY A 38 -8.40 -5.54 33.79
N LEU A 39 -8.19 -4.67 34.78
CA LEU A 39 -7.04 -4.70 35.69
C LEU A 39 -7.48 -4.21 37.07
N ALA A 40 -7.05 -4.88 38.16
CA ALA A 40 -7.31 -4.42 39.51
C ALA A 40 -6.58 -3.09 39.78
N ASN A 41 -7.28 -2.13 40.39
CA ASN A 41 -6.71 -0.83 40.76
C ASN A 41 -5.90 -0.89 42.06
N THR A 42 -4.92 -1.76 42.13
CA THR A 42 -3.98 -1.87 43.27
C THR A 42 -2.57 -1.58 42.81
N PRO A 43 -1.68 -1.12 43.72
CA PRO A 43 -0.27 -0.89 43.37
C PRO A 43 0.41 -2.14 42.82
N GLU A 44 0.11 -3.30 43.38
CA GLU A 44 0.69 -4.57 42.97
C GLU A 44 0.30 -4.95 41.55
N ALA A 45 -1.00 -4.86 41.19
CA ALA A 45 -1.49 -5.17 39.87
C ALA A 45 -0.94 -4.20 38.82
N ARG A 46 -0.89 -2.91 39.16
CA ARG A 46 -0.29 -1.88 38.26
C ARG A 46 1.19 -2.12 38.04
N ASN A 47 1.94 -2.39 39.10
CA ASN A 47 3.37 -2.67 39.01
C ASN A 47 3.65 -3.96 38.24
N SER A 48 2.84 -5.01 38.42
CA SER A 48 2.96 -6.24 37.66
C SER A 48 2.73 -6.00 36.16
N TYR A 49 1.69 -5.27 35.80
CA TYR A 49 1.39 -4.91 34.42
C TYR A 49 2.51 -4.09 33.75
N LEU A 50 3.02 -3.08 34.45
CA LEU A 50 4.12 -2.25 33.97
C LEU A 50 5.41 -3.03 33.82
N ARG A 51 5.72 -3.93 34.78
CA ARG A 51 6.88 -4.79 34.71
C ARG A 51 6.82 -5.75 33.52
N GLU A 52 5.65 -6.32 33.25
CA GLU A 52 5.46 -7.15 32.06
C GLU A 52 5.74 -6.36 30.78
N ALA A 53 5.24 -5.14 30.68
CA ALA A 53 5.50 -4.28 29.54
C ALA A 53 6.99 -3.86 29.44
N GLU A 54 7.65 -3.59 30.57
CA GLU A 54 9.08 -3.26 30.61
C GLU A 54 9.96 -4.42 30.13
N MET A 55 9.58 -5.64 30.47
CA MET A 55 10.31 -6.86 30.09
C MET A 55 10.02 -7.29 28.64
N ARG A 56 8.98 -6.73 28.02
CA ARG A 56 8.64 -7.03 26.61
C ARG A 56 9.67 -6.40 25.69
N ASN A 57 10.10 -7.19 24.70
CA ASN A 57 11.05 -6.76 23.68
C ASN A 57 10.49 -7.06 22.29
N THR A 58 9.42 -6.35 21.91
CA THR A 58 8.80 -6.52 20.59
C THR A 58 9.75 -6.08 19.50
N ASP A 59 10.07 -6.98 18.59
CA ASP A 59 10.76 -6.64 17.36
C ASP A 59 9.74 -6.23 16.28
N TRP A 60 9.58 -4.94 16.10
CA TRP A 60 8.61 -4.39 15.14
C TRP A 60 8.98 -4.68 13.68
N PHE A 61 10.27 -4.91 13.39
CA PHE A 61 10.64 -5.34 12.04
C PHE A 61 10.17 -6.76 11.77
N ASP A 62 10.33 -7.68 12.71
CA ASP A 62 9.83 -9.04 12.58
C ASP A 62 8.28 -9.09 12.52
N VAL A 63 7.61 -8.21 13.29
CA VAL A 63 6.15 -8.10 13.30
C VAL A 63 5.60 -7.59 11.97
N LEU A 64 6.24 -6.59 11.34
CA LEU A 64 5.68 -5.86 10.19
C LEU A 64 6.25 -6.30 8.85
N PHE A 65 7.47 -6.83 8.85
CA PHE A 65 8.16 -7.20 7.63
C PHE A 65 8.21 -8.72 7.48
N SER A 66 8.42 -9.17 6.27
CA SER A 66 8.59 -10.58 5.97
C SER A 66 9.66 -10.77 4.90
N ASN A 67 10.39 -11.88 5.01
CA ASN A 67 11.29 -12.30 3.96
C ASN A 67 10.46 -12.85 2.81
N ASN A 68 10.41 -12.14 1.72
CA ASN A 68 9.63 -12.50 0.56
C ASN A 68 10.52 -12.76 -0.66
N VAL A 69 10.03 -13.59 -1.55
CA VAL A 69 10.71 -13.92 -2.80
C VAL A 69 9.93 -13.30 -3.95
N THR A 70 10.55 -12.36 -4.64
CA THR A 70 10.03 -11.84 -5.91
C THR A 70 10.24 -12.89 -6.99
N GLN A 71 9.18 -13.19 -7.72
CA GLN A 71 9.18 -14.15 -8.81
C GLN A 71 8.84 -13.46 -10.13
N ASN A 72 9.57 -13.80 -11.17
CA ASN A 72 9.29 -13.34 -12.52
C ASN A 72 9.42 -14.51 -13.49
N HIS A 73 8.30 -14.88 -14.09
CA HIS A 73 8.22 -15.96 -15.06
C HIS A 73 7.97 -15.38 -16.44
N SER A 74 8.73 -15.83 -17.42
CA SER A 74 8.55 -15.39 -18.80
C SER A 74 8.66 -16.55 -19.77
N VAL A 75 7.88 -16.46 -20.81
CA VAL A 75 7.94 -17.36 -21.98
C VAL A 75 8.01 -16.51 -23.24
N SER A 76 8.84 -16.92 -24.17
CA SER A 76 8.95 -16.24 -25.46
C SER A 76 9.05 -17.25 -26.58
N ILE A 77 8.55 -16.86 -27.74
CA ILE A 77 8.64 -17.63 -28.97
C ILE A 77 9.19 -16.72 -30.08
N THR A 78 10.12 -17.24 -30.84
CA THR A 78 10.64 -16.59 -32.03
C THR A 78 10.46 -17.53 -33.21
N SER A 79 9.95 -17.00 -34.29
CA SER A 79 9.78 -17.73 -35.55
C SER A 79 10.10 -16.81 -36.71
N GLY A 80 10.53 -17.36 -37.81
CA GLY A 80 10.84 -16.58 -38.99
C GLY A 80 10.90 -17.40 -40.26
N SER A 81 10.78 -16.71 -41.38
CA SER A 81 10.97 -17.18 -42.75
C SER A 81 11.76 -16.14 -43.52
N GLU A 82 12.06 -16.41 -44.80
CA GLU A 82 12.70 -15.43 -45.69
C GLU A 82 11.95 -14.10 -45.78
N LYS A 83 10.62 -14.13 -45.60
CA LYS A 83 9.75 -12.96 -45.75
C LYS A 83 9.23 -12.40 -44.45
N SER A 84 9.34 -13.10 -43.33
CA SER A 84 8.75 -12.66 -42.07
C SER A 84 9.63 -13.02 -40.86
N SER A 85 9.58 -12.20 -39.86
CA SER A 85 10.03 -12.53 -38.49
C SER A 85 8.93 -12.24 -37.50
N PHE A 86 8.86 -13.06 -36.47
CA PHE A 86 7.87 -13.01 -35.42
C PHE A 86 8.55 -13.25 -34.08
N TYR A 87 8.29 -12.38 -33.13
CA TYR A 87 8.67 -12.53 -31.73
C TYR A 87 7.46 -12.22 -30.87
N ALA A 88 7.13 -13.12 -29.97
CA ALA A 88 6.14 -12.87 -28.93
C ALA A 88 6.70 -13.27 -27.57
N SER A 89 6.37 -12.51 -26.53
CA SER A 89 6.68 -12.88 -25.14
C SER A 89 5.55 -12.51 -24.20
N LEU A 90 5.39 -13.35 -23.18
CA LEU A 90 4.51 -13.13 -22.04
C LEU A 90 5.35 -13.21 -20.78
N SER A 91 5.12 -12.31 -19.82
CA SER A 91 5.72 -12.42 -18.50
C SER A 91 4.73 -12.10 -17.39
N ALA A 92 4.94 -12.76 -16.24
CA ALA A 92 4.18 -12.55 -15.01
C ALA A 92 5.17 -12.37 -13.85
N MET A 93 5.08 -11.24 -13.18
CA MET A 93 5.86 -10.90 -12.00
C MET A 93 4.93 -10.85 -10.78
N SER A 94 5.36 -11.47 -9.69
CA SER A 94 4.73 -11.38 -8.38
C SER A 94 5.79 -10.95 -7.36
N ASP A 95 5.57 -9.82 -6.72
CA ASP A 95 6.38 -9.28 -5.65
C ASP A 95 5.49 -9.07 -4.43
N PRO A 96 5.62 -9.90 -3.39
CA PRO A 96 4.84 -9.77 -2.15
C PRO A 96 5.19 -8.52 -1.33
N GLY A 97 6.22 -7.76 -1.72
CA GLY A 97 6.66 -6.58 -1.00
C GLY A 97 7.46 -6.89 0.28
N TRP A 98 7.88 -5.86 0.98
CA TRP A 98 8.73 -5.98 2.18
C TRP A 98 7.93 -6.14 3.47
N TYR A 99 6.77 -5.52 3.54
CA TYR A 99 5.91 -5.52 4.71
C TYR A 99 4.58 -6.21 4.43
N LYS A 100 3.96 -6.67 5.49
CA LYS A 100 2.67 -7.35 5.42
C LYS A 100 1.63 -6.46 4.75
N GLN A 101 0.76 -7.04 3.96
CA GLN A 101 -0.31 -6.36 3.20
C GLN A 101 0.19 -5.44 2.07
N SER A 102 1.42 -5.62 1.59
CA SER A 102 1.88 -5.02 0.35
C SER A 102 2.09 -6.08 -0.72
N GLU A 103 1.72 -5.79 -1.95
CA GLU A 103 1.88 -6.70 -3.07
C GLU A 103 1.94 -5.92 -4.39
N VAL A 104 2.80 -6.38 -5.30
CA VAL A 104 2.80 -5.92 -6.70
C VAL A 104 2.72 -7.12 -7.62
N LYS A 105 1.72 -7.13 -8.50
CA LYS A 105 1.63 -8.09 -9.63
C LYS A 105 1.69 -7.34 -10.94
N ARG A 106 2.50 -7.83 -11.88
CA ARG A 106 2.63 -7.24 -13.20
C ARG A 106 2.62 -8.33 -14.27
N TYR A 107 1.80 -8.12 -15.25
CA TYR A 107 1.71 -8.95 -16.45
C TYR A 107 2.12 -8.12 -17.65
N THR A 108 2.98 -8.68 -18.52
CA THR A 108 3.40 -8.01 -19.74
C THR A 108 3.28 -8.93 -20.93
N ALA A 109 2.87 -8.37 -22.07
CA ALA A 109 2.84 -9.07 -23.33
C ALA A 109 3.55 -8.19 -24.39
N ASN A 110 4.42 -8.78 -25.17
CA ASN A 110 5.13 -8.10 -26.25
C ASN A 110 4.96 -8.91 -27.52
N LEU A 111 4.74 -8.20 -28.61
CA LEU A 111 4.67 -8.74 -29.95
C LEU A 111 5.51 -7.85 -30.88
N ASN A 112 6.43 -8.44 -31.61
CA ASN A 112 7.18 -7.77 -32.65
C ASN A 112 7.14 -8.64 -33.91
N THR A 113 6.61 -8.10 -34.98
CA THR A 113 6.44 -8.81 -36.24
C THR A 113 6.92 -7.94 -37.38
N SER A 114 7.78 -8.46 -38.22
CA SER A 114 8.14 -7.83 -39.49
C SER A 114 7.72 -8.72 -40.64
N TYR A 115 7.28 -8.09 -41.70
CA TYR A 115 6.88 -8.79 -42.94
C TYR A 115 7.34 -8.00 -44.19
N ASN A 116 8.06 -8.71 -45.05
CA ASN A 116 8.47 -8.19 -46.35
C ASN A 116 7.34 -8.46 -47.36
N ILE A 117 6.54 -7.42 -47.66
CA ILE A 117 5.43 -7.50 -48.62
C ILE A 117 5.99 -7.75 -50.02
N TYR A 118 7.03 -6.97 -50.35
CA TYR A 118 7.83 -7.12 -51.55
C TYR A 118 9.32 -7.03 -51.18
N LYS A 119 10.22 -7.24 -52.16
CA LYS A 119 11.68 -7.15 -51.92
C LYS A 119 12.11 -5.76 -51.44
N ASN A 120 11.32 -4.73 -51.77
CA ASN A 120 11.59 -3.33 -51.45
C ASN A 120 10.57 -2.69 -50.54
N LEU A 121 9.59 -3.46 -50.03
CA LEU A 121 8.53 -2.96 -49.15
C LEU A 121 8.37 -3.87 -47.93
N SER A 122 8.57 -3.33 -46.74
CA SER A 122 8.42 -4.06 -45.48
C SER A 122 7.49 -3.29 -44.53
N ILE A 123 6.80 -4.04 -43.69
CA ILE A 123 6.01 -3.54 -42.56
C ILE A 123 6.54 -4.13 -41.28
N ASN A 124 6.63 -3.31 -40.24
CA ASN A 124 7.06 -3.68 -38.91
C ASN A 124 5.96 -3.30 -37.92
N LEU A 125 5.47 -4.28 -37.14
CA LEU A 125 4.42 -4.09 -36.14
C LEU A 125 4.99 -4.42 -34.77
N ILE A 126 4.89 -3.47 -33.85
CA ILE A 126 5.31 -3.61 -32.47
C ILE A 126 4.11 -3.36 -31.57
N SER A 127 3.78 -4.32 -30.73
CA SER A 127 2.72 -4.20 -29.75
C SER A 127 3.25 -4.56 -28.37
N ASN A 128 2.96 -3.70 -27.39
CA ASN A 128 3.31 -3.90 -26.00
C ASN A 128 2.05 -3.70 -25.16
N ALA A 129 1.81 -4.61 -24.24
CA ALA A 129 0.75 -4.48 -23.26
C ALA A 129 1.33 -4.78 -21.85
N SER A 130 0.91 -4.00 -20.87
CA SER A 130 1.22 -4.27 -19.47
C SER A 130 0.04 -3.97 -18.56
N TYR A 131 -0.13 -4.80 -17.57
CA TYR A 131 -1.10 -4.59 -16.50
C TYR A 131 -0.40 -4.77 -15.15
N ARG A 132 -0.46 -3.74 -14.31
CA ARG A 132 0.09 -3.76 -12.96
C ARG A 132 -1.02 -3.55 -11.94
N LYS A 133 -1.07 -4.45 -10.97
CA LYS A 133 -1.88 -4.31 -9.77
C LYS A 133 -0.95 -4.19 -8.56
N GLN A 134 -1.22 -3.22 -7.70
CA GLN A 134 -0.44 -2.99 -6.48
C GLN A 134 -1.37 -2.74 -5.31
N LYS A 135 -1.10 -3.39 -4.18
CA LYS A 135 -1.67 -3.07 -2.89
C LYS A 135 -0.64 -2.33 -2.04
N ALA A 136 -1.04 -1.28 -1.36
CA ALA A 136 -0.18 -0.47 -0.49
C ALA A 136 -0.95 -0.02 0.76
N PRO A 137 -0.28 0.35 1.87
CA PRO A 137 -0.94 0.96 3.02
C PRO A 137 -1.69 2.23 2.64
N GLY A 138 -2.76 2.52 3.38
CA GLY A 138 -3.54 3.72 3.19
C GLY A 138 -2.78 5.00 3.55
N THR A 139 -3.25 6.12 3.00
CA THR A 139 -2.68 7.45 3.25
C THR A 139 -3.79 8.43 3.61
N LEU A 140 -3.52 9.42 4.46
CA LEU A 140 -4.46 10.53 4.72
C LEU A 140 -4.58 11.47 3.52
N ASN A 141 -3.46 11.82 2.92
CA ASN A 141 -3.39 12.75 1.80
C ASN A 141 -2.54 12.20 0.66
N SER A 142 -3.04 12.32 -0.55
CA SER A 142 -2.24 12.15 -1.75
C SER A 142 -2.27 13.46 -2.55
N GLU A 143 -1.12 14.06 -2.78
CA GLU A 143 -0.98 15.19 -3.69
C GLU A 143 -0.41 14.67 -5.00
N VAL A 144 -1.10 14.96 -6.09
CA VAL A 144 -0.64 14.66 -7.44
C VAL A 144 -0.05 15.94 -8.03
N ASN A 145 1.24 15.93 -8.33
CA ASN A 145 1.83 16.99 -9.12
C ASN A 145 1.36 16.84 -10.58
N ALA A 146 0.46 17.72 -11.00
CA ALA A 146 -0.13 17.65 -12.36
C ALA A 146 0.91 17.83 -13.48
N ALA A 147 2.06 18.45 -13.20
CA ALA A 147 3.10 18.69 -14.21
C ALA A 147 4.07 17.50 -14.36
N SER A 148 4.45 16.83 -13.28
CA SER A 148 5.38 15.68 -13.29
C SER A 148 4.68 14.33 -13.26
N GLY A 149 3.39 14.29 -12.94
CA GLY A 149 2.67 13.05 -12.65
C GLY A 149 3.12 12.36 -11.36
N GLU A 150 3.97 13.02 -10.57
CA GLU A 150 4.48 12.51 -9.32
C GLU A 150 3.39 12.54 -8.26
N VAL A 151 3.21 11.41 -7.56
CA VAL A 151 2.27 11.28 -6.45
C VAL A 151 3.05 11.31 -5.15
N THR A 152 2.97 12.43 -4.45
CA THR A 152 3.49 12.52 -3.08
C THR A 152 2.42 12.03 -2.12
N ARG A 153 2.74 11.04 -1.30
CA ARG A 153 1.84 10.43 -0.33
C ARG A 153 2.34 10.69 1.07
N GLN A 154 1.49 11.29 1.88
CA GLN A 154 1.70 11.31 3.33
C GLN A 154 1.05 10.06 3.91
N PHE A 155 1.87 9.10 4.31
CA PHE A 155 1.36 7.86 4.88
C PHE A 155 1.04 8.06 6.36
N ASP A 156 -0.21 7.89 6.74
CA ASP A 156 -0.60 7.71 8.14
C ASP A 156 -0.02 6.45 8.72
N ILE A 157 0.07 5.43 7.86
CA ILE A 157 0.54 4.12 8.21
C ILE A 157 1.78 3.86 7.37
N ASN A 158 2.93 4.26 7.89
CA ASN A 158 4.21 3.91 7.33
C ASN A 158 4.84 2.80 8.19
N PRO A 159 4.82 1.52 7.74
CA PRO A 159 5.33 0.41 8.53
C PRO A 159 6.80 0.57 8.92
N TYR A 160 7.62 1.15 8.04
CA TYR A 160 9.03 1.36 8.32
C TYR A 160 9.26 2.40 9.41
N SER A 161 8.60 3.55 9.29
CA SER A 161 8.65 4.59 10.33
C SER A 161 8.07 4.10 11.66
N TYR A 162 7.01 3.30 11.60
CA TYR A 162 6.41 2.69 12.79
C TYR A 162 7.39 1.74 13.48
N ALA A 163 8.05 0.85 12.72
CA ALA A 163 9.04 -0.09 13.28
C ALA A 163 10.22 0.62 13.94
N LEU A 164 10.70 1.73 13.36
CA LEU A 164 11.81 2.50 13.90
C LEU A 164 11.46 3.27 15.17
N ASN A 165 10.25 3.82 15.24
CA ASN A 165 9.90 4.83 16.27
C ASN A 165 8.98 4.29 17.36
N THR A 166 8.45 3.07 17.23
CA THR A 166 7.52 2.50 18.20
C THR A 166 8.28 1.80 19.32
N SER A 167 7.82 2.03 20.55
CA SER A 167 8.40 1.38 21.72
C SER A 167 8.28 -0.15 21.66
N ARG A 168 9.33 -0.84 21.98
CA ARG A 168 9.36 -2.31 22.11
C ARG A 168 8.54 -2.84 23.29
N ALA A 169 8.12 -1.97 24.20
CA ALA A 169 7.23 -2.32 25.31
C ALA A 169 5.78 -2.54 24.88
N LEU A 170 5.40 -2.13 23.67
CA LEU A 170 4.06 -2.31 23.13
C LEU A 170 3.84 -3.75 22.64
N ASP A 171 2.65 -4.27 22.88
CA ASP A 171 2.20 -5.57 22.43
C ASP A 171 1.53 -5.47 21.05
N PRO A 172 2.00 -6.19 20.03
CA PRO A 172 1.42 -6.12 18.69
C PRO A 172 0.02 -6.73 18.58
N THR A 173 -0.41 -7.49 19.59
CA THR A 173 -1.72 -8.19 19.57
C THR A 173 -2.87 -7.38 20.15
N VAL A 174 -2.59 -6.22 20.75
CA VAL A 174 -3.59 -5.42 21.45
C VAL A 174 -3.74 -4.02 20.85
N ASN A 175 -4.91 -3.43 21.06
CA ASN A 175 -5.17 -2.05 20.65
C ASN A 175 -4.66 -1.06 21.69
N TYR A 176 -4.01 -0.02 21.22
CA TYR A 176 -3.68 1.20 21.96
C TYR A 176 -4.60 2.33 21.50
N ILE A 177 -4.26 3.58 21.79
CA ILE A 177 -5.00 4.74 21.25
C ILE A 177 -4.06 5.56 20.37
N ALA A 178 -4.51 5.87 19.18
CA ALA A 178 -3.96 6.90 18.32
C ALA A 178 -5.11 7.71 17.73
N ASN A 179 -4.95 9.02 17.55
CA ASN A 179 -5.99 9.89 17.01
C ASN A 179 -7.34 9.76 17.75
N TYR A 180 -7.31 9.61 19.07
CA TYR A 180 -8.48 9.43 19.95
C TYR A 180 -9.29 8.13 19.73
N ALA A 181 -8.80 7.20 18.94
CA ALA A 181 -9.49 5.95 18.60
C ALA A 181 -8.58 4.73 18.84
N PRO A 182 -9.15 3.53 18.97
CA PRO A 182 -8.38 2.29 19.02
C PRO A 182 -7.47 2.15 17.81
N PHE A 183 -6.23 1.79 18.03
CA PHE A 183 -5.21 1.62 17.01
C PHE A 183 -4.37 0.36 17.26
N ASN A 184 -4.22 -0.43 16.22
CA ASN A 184 -3.25 -1.50 16.09
C ASN A 184 -2.74 -1.50 14.65
N ILE A 185 -1.44 -1.42 14.46
CA ILE A 185 -0.84 -1.27 13.12
C ILE A 185 -1.21 -2.43 12.17
N LEU A 186 -1.24 -3.68 12.66
CA LEU A 186 -1.60 -4.84 11.85
C LEU A 186 -3.05 -4.78 11.42
N HIS A 187 -3.95 -4.43 12.35
CA HIS A 187 -5.36 -4.22 12.06
C HIS A 187 -5.57 -3.08 11.07
N GLU A 188 -4.82 -2.00 11.22
CA GLU A 188 -4.92 -0.85 10.32
C GLU A 188 -4.47 -1.18 8.89
N LEU A 189 -3.38 -1.94 8.71
CA LEU A 189 -2.94 -2.40 7.40
C LEU A 189 -4.01 -3.24 6.65
N ASP A 190 -4.89 -3.93 7.39
CA ASP A 190 -6.00 -4.72 6.83
C ASP A 190 -7.24 -3.88 6.51
N ASN A 191 -7.41 -2.74 7.18
CA ASN A 191 -8.62 -1.93 7.13
C ASN A 191 -8.44 -0.55 6.50
N ASN A 192 -7.20 -0.15 6.20
CA ASN A 192 -6.87 1.10 5.55
C ASN A 192 -5.75 0.87 4.53
N TYR A 193 -6.11 0.67 3.27
CA TYR A 193 -5.17 0.33 2.22
C TYR A 193 -5.58 0.93 0.87
N MET A 194 -4.64 0.94 -0.05
CA MET A 194 -4.84 1.45 -1.40
C MET A 194 -4.62 0.35 -2.42
N ASP A 195 -5.54 0.23 -3.36
CA ASP A 195 -5.40 -0.55 -4.58
C ASP A 195 -5.07 0.38 -5.75
N LEU A 196 -3.98 0.07 -6.44
CA LEU A 196 -3.50 0.82 -7.59
C LEU A 196 -3.45 -0.13 -8.80
N ASN A 197 -4.13 0.24 -9.86
CA ASN A 197 -4.15 -0.52 -11.09
C ASN A 197 -3.66 0.37 -12.25
N VAL A 198 -2.76 -0.14 -13.05
CA VAL A 198 -2.25 0.54 -14.24
C VAL A 198 -2.30 -0.43 -15.42
N ALA A 199 -3.06 -0.05 -16.45
CA ALA A 199 -3.08 -0.74 -17.73
C ALA A 199 -2.44 0.16 -18.80
N ASP A 200 -1.56 -0.39 -19.61
CA ASP A 200 -0.86 0.32 -20.68
C ASP A 200 -0.79 -0.59 -21.90
N VAL A 201 -1.29 -0.10 -23.03
CA VAL A 201 -1.26 -0.81 -24.31
C VAL A 201 -0.75 0.13 -25.39
N LYS A 202 0.26 -0.30 -26.11
CA LYS A 202 0.87 0.43 -27.23
C LYS A 202 0.87 -0.43 -28.48
N PHE A 203 0.43 0.15 -29.58
CA PHE A 203 0.59 -0.38 -30.92
C PHE A 203 1.39 0.61 -31.77
N GLN A 204 2.38 0.10 -32.50
CA GLN A 204 3.21 0.88 -33.39
C GLN A 204 3.37 0.14 -34.70
N GLY A 205 3.16 0.83 -35.80
CA GLY A 205 3.40 0.34 -37.16
C GLY A 205 4.42 1.21 -37.88
N GLU A 206 5.34 0.58 -38.57
CA GLU A 206 6.31 1.23 -39.44
C GLU A 206 6.27 0.58 -40.81
N LEU A 207 6.13 1.40 -41.85
CA LEU A 207 6.22 1.00 -43.23
C LEU A 207 7.54 1.55 -43.81
N LYS A 208 8.34 0.68 -44.42
CA LYS A 208 9.60 1.06 -45.10
C LYS A 208 9.52 0.67 -46.56
N TRP A 209 9.76 1.62 -47.42
CA TRP A 209 9.71 1.43 -48.87
C TRP A 209 10.98 1.99 -49.53
N LYS A 210 11.78 1.08 -50.10
CA LYS A 210 12.90 1.44 -50.94
C LYS A 210 12.39 1.70 -52.34
N VAL A 211 12.15 2.98 -52.67
CA VAL A 211 11.64 3.39 -53.97
C VAL A 211 12.73 3.26 -55.03
N LEU A 212 13.96 3.63 -54.68
CA LEU A 212 15.17 3.50 -55.46
C LEU A 212 16.30 2.93 -54.59
N PRO A 213 17.42 2.43 -55.16
CA PRO A 213 18.55 1.97 -54.36
C PRO A 213 19.07 3.01 -53.36
N GLU A 214 18.98 4.29 -53.72
CA GLU A 214 19.47 5.44 -52.98
C GLU A 214 18.36 6.15 -52.17
N LEU A 215 17.09 5.76 -52.35
CA LEU A 215 15.95 6.43 -51.70
C LEU A 215 15.07 5.43 -50.94
N GLU A 216 15.06 5.59 -49.61
CA GLU A 216 14.13 4.88 -48.74
C GLU A 216 13.12 5.87 -48.11
N LEU A 217 11.86 5.56 -48.22
CA LEU A 217 10.77 6.25 -47.51
C LEU A 217 10.30 5.41 -46.34
N SER A 218 10.09 6.05 -45.20
CA SER A 218 9.52 5.41 -44.03
C SER A 218 8.34 6.21 -43.47
N ALA A 219 7.32 5.50 -43.07
CA ALA A 219 6.18 6.06 -42.36
C ALA A 219 5.96 5.28 -41.05
N LEU A 220 5.88 6.01 -39.94
CA LEU A 220 5.70 5.43 -38.59
C LEU A 220 4.46 6.03 -37.94
N GLY A 221 3.60 5.16 -37.41
CA GLY A 221 2.45 5.53 -36.61
C GLY A 221 2.40 4.74 -35.32
N ALA A 222 1.98 5.38 -34.21
CA ALA A 222 1.80 4.73 -32.95
C ALA A 222 0.54 5.21 -32.21
N ILE A 223 -0.14 4.28 -31.56
CA ILE A 223 -1.28 4.55 -30.67
C ILE A 223 -0.94 3.96 -29.31
N ARG A 224 -1.15 4.73 -28.24
CA ARG A 224 -1.01 4.26 -26.85
C ARG A 224 -2.27 4.59 -26.08
N TYR A 225 -2.76 3.59 -25.37
CA TYR A 225 -3.81 3.74 -24.38
C TYR A 225 -3.25 3.42 -23.00
N GLN A 226 -3.42 4.34 -22.06
CA GLN A 226 -3.02 4.16 -20.68
C GLN A 226 -4.19 4.51 -19.76
N SER A 227 -4.49 3.62 -18.83
CA SER A 227 -5.48 3.81 -17.78
C SER A 227 -4.85 3.52 -16.43
N SER A 228 -5.08 4.41 -15.48
CA SER A 228 -4.67 4.20 -14.09
C SER A 228 -5.86 4.46 -13.17
N SER A 229 -6.07 3.58 -12.21
CA SER A 229 -7.05 3.75 -11.14
C SER A 229 -6.38 3.61 -9.78
N GLN A 230 -6.84 4.40 -8.83
CA GLN A 230 -6.44 4.33 -7.44
C GLN A 230 -7.70 4.33 -6.59
N GLU A 231 -7.84 3.30 -5.76
CA GLU A 231 -8.93 3.17 -4.81
C GLU A 231 -8.36 3.13 -3.40
N HIS A 232 -8.85 4.02 -2.54
CA HIS A 232 -8.49 4.04 -1.12
C HIS A 232 -9.62 3.43 -0.30
N HIS A 233 -9.34 2.29 0.31
CA HIS A 233 -10.27 1.56 1.14
C HIS A 233 -10.07 1.93 2.61
N ILE A 234 -11.02 2.66 3.19
CA ILE A 234 -11.08 3.01 4.60
C ILE A 234 -12.30 2.29 5.17
N LYS A 235 -12.08 1.14 5.78
CA LYS A 235 -13.18 0.35 6.35
C LYS A 235 -13.64 0.91 7.69
N ASP A 236 -14.88 0.62 8.06
CA ASP A 236 -15.54 1.10 9.28
C ASP A 236 -14.75 0.89 10.57
N ASN A 237 -13.99 -0.18 10.66
CA ASN A 237 -13.21 -0.54 11.83
C ASN A 237 -11.78 0.04 11.79
N SER A 238 -11.41 0.80 10.77
CA SER A 238 -10.11 1.47 10.73
C SER A 238 -10.01 2.53 11.83
N ASN A 239 -8.80 2.79 12.29
CA ASN A 239 -8.55 3.89 13.22
C ASN A 239 -9.03 5.22 12.66
N GLN A 240 -8.79 5.47 11.37
CA GLN A 240 -9.20 6.70 10.69
C GLN A 240 -10.72 6.88 10.74
N ALA A 241 -11.51 5.87 10.36
CA ALA A 241 -12.97 5.96 10.41
C ALA A 241 -13.49 6.14 11.85
N THR A 242 -12.92 5.39 12.80
CA THR A 242 -13.28 5.45 14.21
C THR A 242 -12.89 6.79 14.84
N ALA A 243 -11.73 7.35 14.49
CA ALA A 243 -11.29 8.67 14.95
C ALA A 243 -12.22 9.79 14.46
N TYR A 244 -12.68 9.73 13.23
CA TYR A 244 -13.67 10.68 12.70
C TYR A 244 -14.99 10.63 13.47
N ARG A 245 -15.47 9.43 13.82
CA ARG A 245 -16.71 9.26 14.58
C ARG A 245 -16.60 9.73 16.03
N THR A 246 -15.44 9.57 16.64
CA THR A 246 -15.22 9.87 18.07
C THR A 246 -14.86 11.32 18.33
N GLY A 247 -14.16 11.97 17.40
CA GLY A 247 -13.60 13.32 17.56
C GLY A 247 -14.45 14.45 16.98
N MET A 248 -15.65 14.17 16.42
CA MET A 248 -16.46 15.16 15.71
C MET A 248 -17.88 15.23 16.28
N ASP A 249 -18.47 16.43 16.20
CA ASP A 249 -19.90 16.60 16.47
C ASP A 249 -20.77 15.88 15.41
N ASP A 250 -22.03 15.63 15.74
CA ASP A 250 -22.97 14.90 14.89
C ASP A 250 -23.17 15.54 13.50
N ALA A 251 -23.06 16.85 13.38
CA ALA A 251 -23.20 17.56 12.12
C ALA A 251 -22.00 17.33 11.21
N THR A 252 -20.80 17.38 11.79
CA THR A 252 -19.54 17.11 11.08
C THR A 252 -19.46 15.64 10.68
N ILE A 253 -19.91 14.71 11.52
CA ILE A 253 -19.98 13.28 11.20
C ILE A 253 -20.90 13.04 10.01
N ARG A 254 -22.09 13.63 10.01
CA ARG A 254 -23.05 13.49 8.91
C ARG A 254 -22.54 14.08 7.59
N ALA A 255 -21.90 15.24 7.63
CA ALA A 255 -21.33 15.88 6.44
C ALA A 255 -20.17 15.07 5.81
N LYS A 256 -19.50 14.21 6.59
CA LYS A 256 -18.37 13.37 6.14
C LYS A 256 -18.74 11.89 5.94
N ASN A 257 -19.92 11.47 6.30
CA ASN A 257 -20.38 10.08 6.11
C ASN A 257 -20.38 9.68 4.62
N ASP A 258 -20.68 10.60 3.72
CA ASP A 258 -20.64 10.35 2.28
C ASP A 258 -19.23 10.04 1.76
N LEU A 259 -18.19 10.30 2.57
CA LEU A 259 -16.79 9.99 2.26
C LEU A 259 -16.33 8.64 2.84
N LEU A 260 -17.17 7.98 3.64
CA LEU A 260 -16.84 6.73 4.34
C LEU A 260 -17.55 5.49 3.77
N TYR A 261 -18.36 5.67 2.73
CA TYR A 261 -19.06 4.61 2.03
C TYR A 261 -18.61 4.46 0.58
#